data_0eb2033071d16cc8cf2d455afccca5ac
#
_entry.id   0eb2033071d16cc8cf2d455afccca5ac
#
_cell.length_a   1.000
_cell.length_b   1.000
_cell.length_c   1.000
_cell.angle_alpha   90.00
_cell.angle_beta   90.00
_cell.angle_gamma   90.00
#
_symmetry.space_group_name_H-M   'P 1'
#
loop_
_entity.id
_entity.type
_entity.pdbx_description
1 polymer ?
#
loop_
_entity_poly.entity_id
_entity_poly.type
_entity_poly.pdbx_seq_one_letter_code
_entity_poly.pdbx_strand_id
1 'polypeptide(L)'
;RQMCIRDRSCYIWNLTYVEEICREIKKVMPQIIIWIGGPEVSYDGVKVLERLPEVDGVMKGEGEQTFCDLLHFYQDKTADGLQNMKGIVYREKTGQIVENEWRKTMDLSKVPFVYENMELFEHKIIYYETSRGCPFSCSYCLSSIDKCLRFRDLELVKKELQFFIDHKVPQVKFVDRTFNCKHDHAMTVWRYIKEHDNGITNFHFEVAADLLNEEEMELIKTMRPGLIQLEIGVQSTNLDTIREIHRTMKFEQVAEVVRRINSYGNVHQHLDLIAGLPYEDYESFGKSFDDVYALEPEQLQLGFLKVLKGS
;
A
#
# COMPACT_ATOMS: atom_id res chain seq x y z
N ARG A 1 -25.08 -23.21 8.63
CA ARG A 1 -25.61 -21.82 8.60
C ARG A 1 -24.67 -21.00 7.76
N GLN A 2 -25.09 -20.48 6.62
CA GLN A 2 -24.32 -19.49 5.86
C GLN A 2 -24.14 -18.25 6.74
N MET A 3 -22.90 -17.81 6.93
CA MET A 3 -22.64 -16.52 7.56
C MET A 3 -23.19 -15.41 6.67
N CYS A 4 -24.10 -14.62 7.23
CA CYS A 4 -24.77 -13.53 6.50
C CYS A 4 -24.01 -12.20 6.69
N ILE A 5 -22.68 -12.24 6.66
CA ILE A 5 -21.82 -11.05 6.72
C ILE A 5 -21.17 -10.84 5.36
N ARG A 6 -21.14 -9.59 4.92
CA ARG A 6 -20.43 -9.16 3.71
C ARG A 6 -19.49 -8.03 4.07
N ASP A 7 -18.23 -8.19 3.75
CA ASP A 7 -17.18 -7.18 3.89
C ASP A 7 -16.78 -6.62 2.53
N ARG A 8 -16.52 -5.31 2.47
CA ARG A 8 -16.09 -4.59 1.26
C ARG A 8 -14.97 -3.62 1.57
N SER A 9 -13.91 -3.71 0.80
CA SER A 9 -12.80 -2.77 0.86
C SER A 9 -13.05 -1.56 -0.04
N CYS A 10 -12.99 -0.36 0.57
CA CYS A 10 -13.36 0.90 -0.07
C CYS A 10 -12.13 1.74 -0.40
N TYR A 11 -11.93 1.95 -1.68
CA TYR A 11 -10.89 2.81 -2.26
C TYR A 11 -11.53 3.87 -3.15
N ILE A 12 -10.81 4.94 -3.45
CA ILE A 12 -11.31 6.06 -4.28
C ILE A 12 -11.85 5.60 -5.65
N TRP A 13 -11.31 4.53 -6.22
CA TRP A 13 -11.73 4.01 -7.54
C TRP A 13 -12.95 3.08 -7.50
N ASN A 14 -13.33 2.55 -6.34
CA ASN A 14 -14.44 1.59 -6.23
C ASN A 14 -15.56 2.01 -5.29
N LEU A 15 -15.40 3.09 -4.52
CA LEU A 15 -16.34 3.48 -3.47
C LEU A 15 -17.80 3.61 -4.00
N THR A 16 -17.98 4.30 -5.13
CA THR A 16 -19.31 4.47 -5.75
C THR A 16 -19.97 3.13 -6.06
N TYR A 17 -19.21 2.18 -6.62
CA TYR A 17 -19.71 0.83 -6.91
C TYR A 17 -20.02 0.03 -5.63
N VAL A 18 -19.18 0.16 -4.61
CA VAL A 18 -19.41 -0.50 -3.31
C VAL A 18 -20.69 0.01 -2.67
N GLU A 19 -20.94 1.31 -2.68
CA GLU A 19 -22.16 1.92 -2.17
C GLU A 19 -23.42 1.42 -2.90
N GLU A 20 -23.36 1.38 -4.23
CA GLU A 20 -24.46 0.85 -5.04
C GLU A 20 -24.73 -0.63 -4.74
N ILE A 21 -23.66 -1.44 -4.68
CA ILE A 21 -23.77 -2.87 -4.34
C ILE A 21 -24.40 -3.05 -2.94
N CYS A 22 -24.04 -2.23 -1.94
CA CYS A 22 -24.63 -2.29 -0.60
C CYS A 22 -26.14 -2.04 -0.65
N ARG A 23 -26.56 -1.01 -1.40
CA ARG A 23 -27.99 -0.69 -1.60
C ARG A 23 -28.74 -1.85 -2.27
N GLU A 24 -28.19 -2.40 -3.35
CA GLU A 24 -28.83 -3.51 -4.08
C GLU A 24 -28.88 -4.80 -3.25
N ILE A 25 -27.83 -5.11 -2.50
CA ILE A 25 -27.84 -6.27 -1.59
C ILE A 25 -28.95 -6.15 -0.56
N LYS A 26 -29.13 -4.99 0.07
CA LYS A 26 -30.17 -4.79 1.08
C LYS A 26 -31.60 -4.89 0.51
N LYS A 27 -31.83 -4.56 -0.78
CA LYS A 27 -33.11 -4.75 -1.44
C LYS A 27 -33.51 -6.23 -1.54
N VAL A 28 -32.56 -7.10 -1.88
CA VAL A 28 -32.80 -8.55 -2.06
C VAL A 28 -32.63 -9.37 -0.78
N MET A 29 -31.75 -8.91 0.10
CA MET A 29 -31.39 -9.58 1.36
C MET A 29 -31.33 -8.57 2.52
N PRO A 30 -32.45 -8.01 2.97
CA PRO A 30 -32.46 -6.93 3.99
C PRO A 30 -31.85 -7.35 5.34
N GLN A 31 -31.85 -8.67 5.63
CA GLN A 31 -31.29 -9.21 6.88
C GLN A 31 -29.76 -9.39 6.86
N ILE A 32 -29.11 -9.21 5.70
CA ILE A 32 -27.66 -9.40 5.63
C ILE A 32 -26.95 -8.25 6.34
N ILE A 33 -25.89 -8.58 7.08
CA ILE A 33 -25.08 -7.59 7.77
C ILE A 33 -23.95 -7.18 6.85
N ILE A 34 -23.80 -5.87 6.63
CA ILE A 34 -22.79 -5.29 5.73
C ILE A 34 -21.80 -4.46 6.54
N TRP A 35 -20.56 -4.84 6.48
CA TRP A 35 -19.42 -4.05 6.97
C TRP A 35 -18.59 -3.56 5.79
N ILE A 36 -18.08 -2.34 5.90
CA ILE A 36 -17.15 -1.78 4.92
C ILE A 36 -15.89 -1.30 5.64
N GLY A 37 -14.78 -1.27 4.93
CA GLY A 37 -13.49 -0.85 5.46
C GLY A 37 -12.62 -0.27 4.35
N GLY A 38 -11.43 0.15 4.68
CA GLY A 38 -10.49 0.73 3.73
C GLY A 38 -10.35 2.25 3.85
N PRO A 39 -9.41 2.85 3.12
CA PRO A 39 -9.00 4.23 3.35
C PRO A 39 -10.11 5.26 3.14
N GLU A 40 -11.04 5.05 2.20
CA GLU A 40 -12.08 6.01 1.86
C GLU A 40 -13.21 6.12 2.90
N VAL A 41 -13.26 5.21 3.88
CA VAL A 41 -14.32 5.19 4.91
C VAL A 41 -13.79 5.21 6.33
N SER A 42 -12.47 5.02 6.53
CA SER A 42 -11.88 4.88 7.85
C SER A 42 -11.89 6.18 8.68
N TYR A 43 -11.74 7.33 8.04
CA TYR A 43 -11.52 8.61 8.74
C TYR A 43 -12.81 9.40 9.03
N ASP A 44 -13.90 9.12 8.34
CA ASP A 44 -15.19 9.77 8.53
C ASP A 44 -16.35 8.76 8.68
N GLY A 45 -16.09 7.63 9.35
CA GLY A 45 -17.00 6.50 9.47
C GLY A 45 -18.41 6.86 9.96
N VAL A 46 -18.56 7.84 10.87
CA VAL A 46 -19.86 8.35 11.29
C VAL A 46 -20.65 8.94 10.13
N LYS A 47 -20.01 9.86 9.35
CA LYS A 47 -20.64 10.47 8.17
C LYS A 47 -20.97 9.44 7.09
N VAL A 48 -20.13 8.42 6.97
CA VAL A 48 -20.40 7.31 6.04
C VAL A 48 -21.66 6.57 6.42
N LEU A 49 -21.82 6.22 7.70
CA LEU A 49 -23.04 5.53 8.17
C LEU A 49 -24.29 6.43 8.12
N GLU A 50 -24.16 7.75 8.37
CA GLU A 50 -25.27 8.68 8.20
C GLU A 50 -25.80 8.69 6.75
N ARG A 51 -24.89 8.64 5.77
CA ARG A 51 -25.18 8.67 4.34
C ARG A 51 -25.61 7.32 3.76
N LEU A 52 -25.20 6.21 4.38
CA LEU A 52 -25.44 4.85 3.90
C LEU A 52 -26.19 4.04 4.99
N PRO A 53 -27.52 4.17 5.05
CA PRO A 53 -28.33 3.42 6.03
C PRO A 53 -28.31 1.90 5.79
N GLU A 54 -27.90 1.45 4.61
CA GLU A 54 -27.76 0.04 4.25
C GLU A 54 -26.53 -0.62 4.89
N VAL A 55 -25.57 0.17 5.39
CA VAL A 55 -24.34 -0.32 6.00
C VAL A 55 -24.50 -0.38 7.52
N ASP A 56 -24.18 -1.52 8.10
CA ASP A 56 -24.32 -1.77 9.54
C ASP A 56 -23.10 -1.28 10.32
N GLY A 57 -21.90 -1.25 9.68
CA GLY A 57 -20.69 -0.73 10.32
C GLY A 57 -19.52 -0.49 9.39
N VAL A 58 -18.57 0.28 9.90
CA VAL A 58 -17.28 0.64 9.26
C VAL A 58 -16.13 0.13 10.11
N MET A 59 -15.19 -0.57 9.50
CA MET A 59 -13.91 -0.92 10.10
C MET A 59 -12.91 0.22 9.81
N LYS A 60 -12.28 0.73 10.86
CA LYS A 60 -11.30 1.83 10.82
C LYS A 60 -9.87 1.31 10.83
N GLY A 61 -9.02 1.86 9.98
CA GLY A 61 -7.59 1.53 9.92
C GLY A 61 -7.31 0.12 9.43
N GLU A 62 -6.40 -0.59 10.11
CA GLU A 62 -6.00 -1.96 9.77
C GLU A 62 -7.14 -2.95 10.05
N GLY A 63 -7.53 -3.68 9.01
CA GLY A 63 -8.73 -4.51 9.05
C GLY A 63 -8.53 -5.92 9.60
N GLU A 64 -7.31 -6.45 9.61
CA GLU A 64 -7.04 -7.87 9.85
C GLU A 64 -7.59 -8.36 11.20
N GLN A 65 -7.20 -7.72 12.29
CA GLN A 65 -7.67 -8.11 13.62
C GLN A 65 -9.14 -7.69 13.85
N THR A 66 -9.54 -6.53 13.33
CA THR A 66 -10.93 -6.03 13.48
C THR A 66 -11.91 -6.97 12.79
N PHE A 67 -11.55 -7.46 11.60
CA PHE A 67 -12.37 -8.42 10.87
C PHE A 67 -12.46 -9.77 11.61
N CYS A 68 -11.35 -10.28 12.16
CA CYS A 68 -11.38 -11.49 12.99
C CYS A 68 -12.29 -11.34 14.20
N ASP A 69 -12.22 -10.22 14.91
CA ASP A 69 -13.04 -9.96 16.09
C ASP A 69 -14.53 -9.87 15.71
N LEU A 70 -14.86 -9.25 14.56
CA LEU A 70 -16.23 -9.21 14.02
C LEU A 70 -16.74 -10.61 13.67
N LEU A 71 -15.93 -11.45 13.03
CA LEU A 71 -16.30 -12.82 12.74
C LEU A 71 -16.62 -13.60 14.02
N HIS A 72 -15.77 -13.51 15.04
CA HIS A 72 -15.99 -14.14 16.34
C HIS A 72 -17.29 -13.63 16.99
N PHE A 73 -17.50 -12.32 17.00
CA PHE A 73 -18.72 -11.71 17.53
C PHE A 73 -20.01 -12.27 16.90
N TYR A 74 -20.02 -12.45 15.57
CA TYR A 74 -21.18 -12.96 14.88
C TYR A 74 -21.31 -14.50 14.93
N GLN A 75 -20.23 -15.21 15.17
CA GLN A 75 -20.22 -16.68 15.30
C GLN A 75 -20.54 -17.12 16.73
N ASP A 76 -19.98 -16.43 17.72
CA ASP A 76 -20.11 -16.77 19.13
C ASP A 76 -21.03 -15.76 19.84
N LYS A 77 -22.18 -16.26 20.33
CA LYS A 77 -23.14 -15.43 21.06
C LYS A 77 -22.66 -14.99 22.44
N THR A 78 -21.55 -15.55 22.92
CA THR A 78 -20.93 -15.23 24.22
C THR A 78 -19.82 -14.19 24.10
N ALA A 79 -19.46 -13.78 22.87
CA ALA A 79 -18.43 -12.77 22.64
C ALA A 79 -18.81 -11.39 23.22
N ASP A 80 -17.81 -10.62 23.60
CA ASP A 80 -17.98 -9.23 24.01
C ASP A 80 -18.77 -8.44 22.96
N GLY A 81 -19.64 -7.52 23.43
CA GLY A 81 -20.46 -6.73 22.52
C GLY A 81 -19.62 -5.75 21.65
N LEU A 82 -20.22 -5.26 20.57
CA LEU A 82 -19.59 -4.28 19.67
C LEU A 82 -19.05 -3.04 20.42
N GLN A 83 -19.66 -2.65 21.55
CA GLN A 83 -19.24 -1.51 22.36
C GLN A 83 -17.79 -1.62 22.90
N ASN A 84 -17.25 -2.84 23.03
CA ASN A 84 -15.88 -3.07 23.52
C ASN A 84 -14.87 -3.29 22.37
N MET A 85 -15.35 -3.39 21.14
CA MET A 85 -14.50 -3.66 19.97
C MET A 85 -13.84 -2.38 19.47
N LYS A 86 -12.50 -2.32 19.46
CA LYS A 86 -11.77 -1.18 18.92
C LYS A 86 -11.71 -1.20 17.39
N GLY A 87 -11.59 0.00 16.79
CA GLY A 87 -11.40 0.15 15.35
C GLY A 87 -12.69 0.02 14.55
N ILE A 88 -13.86 0.30 15.14
CA ILE A 88 -15.14 0.27 14.44
C ILE A 88 -15.97 1.53 14.66
N VAL A 89 -16.85 1.79 13.70
CA VAL A 89 -18.04 2.62 13.83
C VAL A 89 -19.22 1.74 13.45
N TYR A 90 -20.29 1.72 14.23
CA TYR A 90 -21.40 0.83 13.97
C TYR A 90 -22.77 1.46 14.31
N ARG A 91 -23.82 0.89 13.73
CA ARG A 91 -25.20 1.29 14.00
C ARG A 91 -25.83 0.33 14.99
N GLU A 92 -26.33 0.85 16.09
CA GLU A 92 -27.13 0.08 17.05
C GLU A 92 -28.54 -0.25 16.50
N LYS A 93 -29.21 -1.20 17.15
CA LYS A 93 -30.60 -1.54 16.83
C LYS A 93 -31.58 -0.36 17.02
N THR A 94 -31.21 0.61 17.84
CA THR A 94 -31.94 1.86 18.06
C THR A 94 -31.83 2.84 16.89
N GLY A 95 -30.90 2.59 15.97
CA GLY A 95 -30.50 3.49 14.88
C GLY A 95 -29.39 4.46 15.27
N GLN A 96 -28.96 4.49 16.53
CA GLN A 96 -27.85 5.33 16.97
C GLN A 96 -26.54 4.84 16.35
N ILE A 97 -25.69 5.79 15.90
CA ILE A 97 -24.35 5.50 15.41
C ILE A 97 -23.37 5.70 16.57
N VAL A 98 -22.54 4.69 16.81
CA VAL A 98 -21.52 4.67 17.86
C VAL A 98 -20.15 4.54 17.23
N GLU A 99 -19.22 5.39 17.62
CA GLU A 99 -17.82 5.32 17.22
C GLU A 99 -16.95 4.88 18.39
N ASN A 100 -16.23 3.77 18.20
CA ASN A 100 -15.29 3.27 19.21
C ASN A 100 -13.89 3.83 18.97
N GLU A 101 -13.02 3.67 19.97
CA GLU A 101 -11.61 4.05 19.88
C GLU A 101 -10.91 3.37 18.71
N TRP A 102 -9.88 4.02 18.18
CA TRP A 102 -8.98 3.42 17.21
C TRP A 102 -8.26 2.21 17.79
N ARG A 103 -8.05 1.21 16.96
CA ARG A 103 -7.20 0.06 17.29
C ARG A 103 -5.72 0.49 17.21
N LYS A 104 -4.89 -0.02 18.10
CA LYS A 104 -3.42 0.09 17.95
C LYS A 104 -2.97 -0.71 16.75
N THR A 105 -1.93 -0.23 16.10
CA THR A 105 -1.28 -0.91 14.99
C THR A 105 -0.80 -2.30 15.39
N MET A 106 -0.91 -3.25 14.46
CA MET A 106 -0.55 -4.64 14.73
C MET A 106 0.92 -4.94 14.43
N ASP A 107 1.41 -6.03 14.98
CA ASP A 107 2.69 -6.63 14.63
C ASP A 107 2.55 -7.37 13.28
N LEU A 108 3.28 -6.93 12.26
CA LEU A 108 3.21 -7.49 10.90
C LEU A 108 3.64 -8.95 10.84
N SER A 109 4.45 -9.41 11.77
CA SER A 109 4.88 -10.82 11.84
C SER A 109 3.72 -11.77 12.18
N LYS A 110 2.59 -11.23 12.67
CA LYS A 110 1.36 -12.00 12.96
C LYS A 110 0.40 -12.10 11.77
N VAL A 111 0.65 -11.34 10.70
CA VAL A 111 -0.16 -11.46 9.47
C VAL A 111 0.13 -12.82 8.82
N PRO A 112 -0.89 -13.66 8.57
CA PRO A 112 -0.65 -14.98 7.97
C PRO A 112 -0.16 -14.85 6.53
N PHE A 113 0.68 -15.80 6.11
CA PHE A 113 1.08 -15.95 4.73
C PHE A 113 -0.08 -16.55 3.92
N VAL A 114 -0.61 -15.80 2.95
CA VAL A 114 -1.85 -16.16 2.24
C VAL A 114 -1.61 -16.90 0.91
N TYR A 115 -0.36 -17.09 0.49
CA TYR A 115 0.02 -17.63 -0.80
C TYR A 115 0.34 -19.14 -0.79
N GLU A 116 -0.08 -19.90 0.23
CA GLU A 116 0.23 -21.33 0.37
C GLU A 116 -0.25 -22.17 -0.83
N ASN A 117 -1.34 -21.78 -1.47
CA ASN A 117 -1.84 -22.41 -2.70
C ASN A 117 -1.66 -21.48 -3.90
N MET A 118 -0.57 -21.65 -4.65
CA MET A 118 -0.24 -20.82 -5.82
C MET A 118 -1.18 -21.00 -7.00
N GLU A 119 -1.92 -22.11 -7.11
CA GLU A 119 -2.92 -22.31 -8.18
C GLU A 119 -4.00 -21.23 -8.18
N LEU A 120 -4.36 -20.70 -7.00
CA LEU A 120 -5.33 -19.62 -6.86
C LEU A 120 -4.82 -18.27 -7.41
N PHE A 121 -3.52 -18.15 -7.64
CA PHE A 121 -2.85 -16.93 -8.05
C PHE A 121 -2.22 -17.02 -9.43
N GLU A 122 -2.51 -18.08 -10.19
CA GLU A 122 -2.07 -18.21 -11.55
C GLU A 122 -2.48 -16.99 -12.40
N HIS A 123 -1.56 -16.44 -13.17
CA HIS A 123 -1.72 -15.21 -13.96
C HIS A 123 -2.04 -13.94 -13.15
N LYS A 124 -1.75 -13.93 -11.85
CA LYS A 124 -1.93 -12.74 -10.99
C LYS A 124 -0.57 -12.20 -10.53
N ILE A 125 -0.49 -10.88 -10.38
CA ILE A 125 0.62 -10.25 -9.70
C ILE A 125 0.52 -10.60 -8.21
N ILE A 126 1.62 -11.05 -7.63
CA ILE A 126 1.72 -11.29 -6.20
C ILE A 126 2.11 -9.98 -5.51
N TYR A 127 1.28 -9.54 -4.57
CA TYR A 127 1.56 -8.38 -3.73
C TYR A 127 2.09 -8.86 -2.38
N TYR A 128 3.24 -8.37 -1.98
CA TYR A 128 3.90 -8.80 -0.76
C TYR A 128 4.32 -7.60 0.10
N GLU A 129 4.15 -7.69 1.42
CA GLU A 129 4.42 -6.61 2.36
C GLU A 129 5.43 -7.06 3.41
N THR A 130 6.55 -6.33 3.52
CA THR A 130 7.55 -6.55 4.56
C THR A 130 7.63 -5.41 5.57
N SER A 131 7.09 -4.25 5.21
CA SER A 131 6.98 -3.10 6.10
C SER A 131 5.69 -2.33 5.87
N ARG A 132 5.17 -1.69 6.90
CA ARG A 132 3.99 -0.82 6.86
C ARG A 132 4.25 0.49 7.57
N GLY A 133 3.69 1.58 7.04
CA GLY A 133 3.98 2.94 7.44
C GLY A 133 5.03 3.58 6.53
N CYS A 134 5.24 4.89 6.68
CA CYS A 134 6.22 5.65 5.92
C CYS A 134 6.86 6.72 6.81
N PRO A 135 8.19 6.93 6.77
CA PRO A 135 8.85 7.93 7.58
C PRO A 135 8.62 9.36 7.07
N PHE A 136 8.17 9.51 5.82
CA PHE A 136 7.97 10.80 5.17
C PHE A 136 6.60 11.41 5.51
N SER A 137 6.44 12.71 5.21
CA SER A 137 5.26 13.51 5.55
C SER A 137 4.59 14.14 4.33
N CYS A 138 4.67 13.49 3.17
CA CYS A 138 4.05 14.03 1.95
C CYS A 138 2.56 14.29 2.17
N SER A 139 2.11 15.54 1.94
CA SER A 139 0.77 15.99 2.30
C SER A 139 -0.38 15.33 1.53
N TYR A 140 -0.10 14.80 0.34
CA TYR A 140 -1.09 14.11 -0.50
C TYR A 140 -1.18 12.59 -0.24
N CYS A 141 -0.32 12.04 0.62
CA CYS A 141 -0.15 10.59 0.76
C CYS A 141 -0.75 10.07 2.05
N LEU A 142 -1.66 9.10 1.97
CA LEU A 142 -2.25 8.43 3.14
C LEU A 142 -1.20 7.72 4.01
N SER A 143 -0.12 7.24 3.42
CA SER A 143 0.96 6.57 4.17
C SER A 143 1.72 7.52 5.11
N SER A 144 1.56 8.83 4.94
CA SER A 144 2.12 9.84 5.84
C SER A 144 1.33 10.01 7.15
N ILE A 145 0.12 9.49 7.22
CA ILE A 145 -0.76 9.58 8.40
C ILE A 145 -0.29 8.59 9.48
N ASP A 146 -0.04 7.34 9.08
CA ASP A 146 0.53 6.32 9.97
C ASP A 146 2.07 6.39 9.91
N LYS A 147 2.65 7.17 10.82
CA LYS A 147 4.11 7.30 10.97
C LYS A 147 4.74 6.14 11.76
N CYS A 148 3.95 5.15 12.16
CA CYS A 148 4.43 3.99 12.89
C CYS A 148 5.03 2.98 11.93
N LEU A 149 6.27 3.23 11.52
CA LEU A 149 7.02 2.31 10.64
C LEU A 149 7.29 0.99 11.37
N ARG A 150 6.82 -0.11 10.81
CA ARG A 150 6.92 -1.47 11.35
C ARG A 150 7.43 -2.42 10.30
N PHE A 151 8.21 -3.38 10.72
CA PHE A 151 8.80 -4.38 9.84
C PHE A 151 8.35 -5.78 10.25
N ARG A 152 8.14 -6.64 9.27
CA ARG A 152 7.95 -8.07 9.44
C ARG A 152 9.27 -8.71 9.85
N ASP A 153 9.22 -9.76 10.66
CA ASP A 153 10.41 -10.53 11.04
C ASP A 153 11.18 -11.02 9.81
N LEU A 154 12.49 -10.76 9.77
CA LEU A 154 13.31 -11.07 8.59
C LEU A 154 13.44 -12.56 8.29
N GLU A 155 13.36 -13.43 9.29
CA GLU A 155 13.41 -14.88 9.06
C GLU A 155 12.10 -15.37 8.43
N LEU A 156 10.96 -14.78 8.82
CA LEU A 156 9.70 -15.02 8.11
C LEU A 156 9.77 -14.50 6.67
N VAL A 157 10.27 -13.29 6.47
CA VAL A 157 10.44 -12.69 5.13
C VAL A 157 11.27 -13.60 4.24
N LYS A 158 12.43 -14.08 4.69
CA LYS A 158 13.29 -14.99 3.93
C LYS A 158 12.57 -16.28 3.56
N LYS A 159 11.86 -16.90 4.52
CA LYS A 159 11.08 -18.11 4.27
C LYS A 159 10.00 -17.90 3.20
N GLU A 160 9.30 -16.78 3.26
CA GLU A 160 8.23 -16.44 2.31
C GLU A 160 8.79 -16.10 0.93
N LEU A 161 9.92 -15.39 0.85
CA LEU A 161 10.64 -15.15 -0.41
C LEU A 161 11.13 -16.46 -1.04
N GLN A 162 11.69 -17.38 -0.24
CA GLN A 162 12.09 -18.70 -0.72
C GLN A 162 10.91 -19.44 -1.34
N PHE A 163 9.73 -19.37 -0.69
CA PHE A 163 8.51 -19.96 -1.25
C PHE A 163 8.19 -19.42 -2.65
N PHE A 164 8.25 -18.09 -2.88
CA PHE A 164 8.02 -17.52 -4.19
C PHE A 164 9.07 -17.94 -5.21
N ILE A 165 10.34 -18.00 -4.81
CA ILE A 165 11.46 -18.42 -5.64
C ILE A 165 11.30 -19.90 -6.07
N ASP A 166 10.98 -20.79 -5.13
CA ASP A 166 10.79 -22.23 -5.37
C ASP A 166 9.61 -22.50 -6.32
N HIS A 167 8.54 -21.71 -6.20
CA HIS A 167 7.37 -21.78 -7.08
C HIS A 167 7.52 -21.01 -8.38
N LYS A 168 8.71 -20.43 -8.64
CA LYS A 168 9.02 -19.69 -9.89
C LYS A 168 7.99 -18.61 -10.20
N VAL A 169 7.54 -17.90 -9.16
CA VAL A 169 6.58 -16.80 -9.31
C VAL A 169 7.17 -15.76 -10.26
N PRO A 170 6.49 -15.42 -11.38
CA PRO A 170 7.08 -14.52 -12.36
C PRO A 170 7.38 -13.12 -11.80
N GLN A 171 6.48 -12.58 -10.99
CA GLN A 171 6.65 -11.26 -10.37
C GLN A 171 6.06 -11.18 -8.97
N VAL A 172 6.85 -10.64 -8.03
CA VAL A 172 6.43 -10.27 -6.68
C VAL A 172 6.58 -8.76 -6.53
N LYS A 173 5.46 -8.05 -6.40
CA LYS A 173 5.46 -6.61 -6.14
C LYS A 173 5.38 -6.35 -4.65
N PHE A 174 6.41 -5.73 -4.10
CA PHE A 174 6.40 -5.23 -2.74
C PHE A 174 5.49 -4.00 -2.65
N VAL A 175 4.67 -3.95 -1.61
CA VAL A 175 3.78 -2.83 -1.34
C VAL A 175 4.26 -1.94 -0.19
N ASP A 176 5.48 -2.14 0.22
CA ASP A 176 6.23 -1.29 1.15
C ASP A 176 6.38 0.11 0.55
N ARG A 177 5.93 1.15 1.26
CA ARG A 177 5.82 2.52 0.71
C ARG A 177 7.15 3.23 0.48
N THR A 178 8.19 2.78 1.13
CA THR A 178 9.58 3.19 0.90
C THR A 178 10.45 2.05 1.38
N PHE A 179 10.66 1.08 0.54
CA PHE A 179 11.31 -0.19 0.90
C PHE A 179 12.69 0.02 1.53
N ASN A 180 13.47 0.95 0.98
CA ASN A 180 14.84 1.23 1.44
C ASN A 180 14.94 2.29 2.56
N CYS A 181 13.83 2.60 3.25
CA CYS A 181 13.87 3.54 4.38
C CYS A 181 14.64 3.01 5.60
N LYS A 182 14.92 1.70 5.65
CA LYS A 182 15.79 1.05 6.64
C LYS A 182 16.83 0.20 5.92
N HIS A 183 18.05 0.71 5.87
CA HIS A 183 19.17 0.13 5.13
C HIS A 183 19.38 -1.37 5.41
N ASP A 184 19.51 -1.77 6.69
CA ASP A 184 19.75 -3.18 7.06
C ASP A 184 18.65 -4.12 6.58
N HIS A 185 17.40 -3.65 6.59
CA HIS A 185 16.26 -4.42 6.09
C HIS A 185 16.36 -4.62 4.57
N ALA A 186 16.55 -3.53 3.83
CA ALA A 186 16.69 -3.57 2.38
C ALA A 186 17.87 -4.45 1.94
N MET A 187 19.04 -4.25 2.54
CA MET A 187 20.23 -5.04 2.25
C MET A 187 20.04 -6.53 2.53
N THR A 188 19.37 -6.87 3.64
CA THR A 188 19.11 -8.29 3.98
C THR A 188 18.21 -8.94 2.93
N VAL A 189 17.13 -8.29 2.53
CA VAL A 189 16.20 -8.79 1.52
C VAL A 189 16.89 -8.88 0.15
N TRP A 190 17.58 -7.83 -0.30
CA TRP A 190 18.25 -7.79 -1.60
C TRP A 190 19.38 -8.81 -1.72
N ARG A 191 20.17 -9.01 -0.66
CA ARG A 191 21.18 -10.08 -0.63
C ARG A 191 20.53 -11.45 -0.74
N TYR A 192 19.45 -11.68 0.02
CA TYR A 192 18.76 -12.96 0.02
C TYR A 192 18.22 -13.31 -1.37
N ILE A 193 17.48 -12.41 -2.03
CA ILE A 193 16.93 -12.68 -3.38
C ILE A 193 18.03 -12.86 -4.43
N LYS A 194 19.15 -12.14 -4.30
CA LYS A 194 20.30 -12.32 -5.20
C LYS A 194 20.96 -13.69 -5.01
N GLU A 195 21.18 -14.11 -3.78
CA GLU A 195 21.83 -15.38 -3.44
C GLU A 195 20.99 -16.61 -3.84
N HIS A 196 19.65 -16.46 -3.84
CA HIS A 196 18.72 -17.54 -4.16
C HIS A 196 18.02 -17.34 -5.52
N ASP A 197 18.55 -16.48 -6.37
CA ASP A 197 17.95 -16.19 -7.68
C ASP A 197 17.76 -17.43 -8.53
N ASN A 198 16.52 -17.68 -8.96
CA ASN A 198 16.14 -18.81 -9.82
C ASN A 198 16.20 -18.47 -11.33
N GLY A 199 16.63 -17.27 -11.71
CA GLY A 199 16.67 -16.79 -13.09
C GLY A 199 15.32 -16.40 -13.69
N ILE A 200 14.20 -16.49 -12.94
CA ILE A 200 12.84 -16.25 -13.41
C ILE A 200 12.18 -15.12 -12.64
N THR A 201 12.13 -15.21 -11.29
CA THR A 201 11.36 -14.29 -10.45
C THR A 201 11.92 -12.88 -10.53
N ASN A 202 11.03 -11.92 -10.76
CA ASN A 202 11.27 -10.48 -10.66
C ASN A 202 10.68 -9.94 -9.37
N PHE A 203 11.41 -9.09 -8.68
CA PHE A 203 10.96 -8.41 -7.46
C PHE A 203 10.87 -6.90 -7.71
N HIS A 204 9.69 -6.34 -7.53
CA HIS A 204 9.41 -4.93 -7.78
C HIS A 204 9.31 -4.19 -6.44
N PHE A 205 10.08 -3.10 -6.28
CA PHE A 205 10.18 -2.31 -5.05
C PHE A 205 9.85 -0.84 -5.30
N GLU A 206 9.09 -0.21 -4.39
CA GLU A 206 8.95 1.24 -4.31
C GLU A 206 10.08 1.79 -3.44
N VAL A 207 10.96 2.63 -4.00
CA VAL A 207 12.16 3.12 -3.31
C VAL A 207 12.26 4.65 -3.34
N ALA A 208 12.93 5.22 -2.35
CA ALA A 208 13.44 6.58 -2.40
C ALA A 208 14.89 6.56 -2.93
N ALA A 209 15.10 7.01 -4.15
CA ALA A 209 16.42 6.91 -4.80
C ALA A 209 17.50 7.72 -4.09
N ASP A 210 17.14 8.86 -3.50
CA ASP A 210 18.03 9.72 -2.72
C ASP A 210 18.48 9.11 -1.37
N LEU A 211 17.90 7.99 -0.96
CA LEU A 211 18.34 7.21 0.21
C LEU A 211 19.32 6.08 -0.14
N LEU A 212 19.47 5.75 -1.43
CA LEU A 212 20.39 4.69 -1.85
C LEU A 212 21.84 5.09 -1.59
N ASN A 213 22.55 4.27 -0.82
CA ASN A 213 23.95 4.46 -0.51
C ASN A 213 24.87 3.59 -1.39
N GLU A 214 26.19 3.77 -1.26
CA GLU A 214 27.19 3.04 -2.07
C GLU A 214 27.11 1.53 -1.92
N GLU A 215 26.81 1.02 -0.72
CA GLU A 215 26.73 -0.43 -0.49
C GLU A 215 25.53 -1.03 -1.21
N GLU A 216 24.38 -0.35 -1.16
CA GLU A 216 23.16 -0.73 -1.89
C GLU A 216 23.38 -0.66 -3.40
N MET A 217 24.02 0.41 -3.88
CA MET A 217 24.33 0.60 -5.31
C MET A 217 25.26 -0.50 -5.84
N GLU A 218 26.32 -0.84 -5.11
CA GLU A 218 27.23 -1.93 -5.51
C GLU A 218 26.53 -3.31 -5.47
N LEU A 219 25.62 -3.54 -4.52
CA LEU A 219 24.82 -4.77 -4.51
C LEU A 219 23.93 -4.84 -5.74
N ILE A 220 23.17 -3.78 -6.04
CA ILE A 220 22.25 -3.68 -7.18
C ILE A 220 23.01 -3.92 -8.50
N LYS A 221 24.18 -3.30 -8.68
CA LYS A 221 25.03 -3.45 -9.86
C LYS A 221 25.38 -4.91 -10.19
N THR A 222 25.46 -5.76 -9.17
CA THR A 222 25.87 -7.16 -9.32
C THR A 222 24.70 -8.13 -9.43
N MET A 223 23.46 -7.62 -9.49
CA MET A 223 22.25 -8.44 -9.69
C MET A 223 22.08 -8.84 -11.16
N ARG A 224 21.41 -9.95 -11.39
CA ARG A 224 21.00 -10.40 -12.73
C ARG A 224 20.08 -9.36 -13.38
N PRO A 225 20.21 -9.10 -14.70
CA PRO A 225 19.21 -8.31 -15.41
C PRO A 225 17.79 -8.86 -15.23
N GLY A 226 16.88 -7.97 -14.78
CA GLY A 226 15.49 -8.30 -14.52
C GLY A 226 15.23 -9.02 -13.18
N LEU A 227 16.22 -9.17 -12.28
CA LEU A 227 15.95 -9.65 -10.91
C LEU A 227 15.12 -8.64 -10.12
N ILE A 228 15.45 -7.35 -10.23
CA ILE A 228 14.69 -6.29 -9.57
C ILE A 228 14.16 -5.26 -10.56
N GLN A 229 13.07 -4.63 -10.17
CA GLN A 229 12.50 -3.42 -10.76
C GLN A 229 12.34 -2.38 -9.65
N LEU A 230 12.70 -1.14 -9.91
CA LEU A 230 12.60 -0.04 -8.96
C LEU A 230 11.57 0.99 -9.44
N GLU A 231 10.55 1.24 -8.62
CA GLU A 231 9.59 2.32 -8.79
C GLU A 231 10.03 3.50 -7.93
N ILE A 232 10.29 4.64 -8.57
CA ILE A 232 10.88 5.83 -7.99
C ILE A 232 9.93 7.01 -8.17
N GLY A 233 9.27 7.41 -7.09
CA GLY A 233 8.40 8.57 -7.12
C GLY A 233 9.21 9.87 -7.16
N VAL A 234 9.23 10.57 -8.27
CA VAL A 234 9.75 11.96 -8.39
C VAL A 234 8.64 12.96 -8.04
N GLN A 235 7.48 12.77 -8.63
CA GLN A 235 6.25 13.54 -8.48
C GLN A 235 6.29 14.90 -9.18
N SER A 236 7.31 15.73 -8.96
CA SER A 236 7.57 17.03 -9.58
C SER A 236 9.05 17.39 -9.45
N THR A 237 9.58 18.24 -10.33
CA THR A 237 10.89 18.89 -10.20
C THR A 237 10.78 20.36 -9.78
N ASN A 238 9.56 20.90 -9.66
CA ASN A 238 9.30 22.25 -9.21
C ASN A 238 9.56 22.36 -7.69
N LEU A 239 10.52 23.20 -7.28
CA LEU A 239 10.93 23.34 -5.88
C LEU A 239 9.84 23.89 -4.97
N ASP A 240 8.96 24.77 -5.48
CA ASP A 240 7.86 25.32 -4.69
C ASP A 240 6.79 24.25 -4.46
N THR A 241 6.49 23.44 -5.48
CA THR A 241 5.64 22.26 -5.36
C THR A 241 6.19 21.26 -4.35
N ILE A 242 7.48 20.88 -4.47
CA ILE A 242 8.16 19.93 -3.58
C ILE A 242 8.10 20.39 -2.12
N ARG A 243 8.31 21.68 -1.89
CA ARG A 243 8.21 22.27 -0.54
C ARG A 243 6.80 22.21 0.01
N GLU A 244 5.80 22.61 -0.80
CA GLU A 244 4.40 22.64 -0.38
C GLU A 244 3.84 21.25 -0.06
N ILE A 245 4.19 20.27 -0.85
CA ILE A 245 3.78 18.88 -0.58
C ILE A 245 4.61 18.18 0.52
N HIS A 246 5.45 18.91 1.22
CA HIS A 246 6.31 18.42 2.32
C HIS A 246 7.23 17.25 1.91
N ARG A 247 7.68 17.25 0.67
CA ARG A 247 8.60 16.22 0.17
C ARG A 247 10.05 16.65 0.38
N THR A 248 10.89 15.75 0.87
CA THR A 248 12.30 16.03 1.20
C THR A 248 13.26 15.72 0.06
N MET A 249 12.79 15.13 -1.04
CA MET A 249 13.57 14.72 -2.20
C MET A 249 14.31 15.91 -2.85
N LYS A 250 15.54 15.67 -3.30
CA LYS A 250 16.34 16.58 -4.16
C LYS A 250 16.48 15.94 -5.52
N PHE A 251 15.92 16.57 -6.55
CA PHE A 251 15.86 16.00 -7.89
C PHE A 251 17.25 15.69 -8.46
N GLU A 252 18.25 16.55 -8.21
CA GLU A 252 19.62 16.34 -8.70
C GLU A 252 20.22 15.04 -8.16
N GLN A 253 19.98 14.71 -6.89
CA GLN A 253 20.44 13.46 -6.29
C GLN A 253 19.71 12.25 -6.87
N VAL A 254 18.39 12.34 -7.06
CA VAL A 254 17.61 11.30 -7.72
C VAL A 254 18.12 11.08 -9.15
N ALA A 255 18.35 12.15 -9.91
CA ALA A 255 18.84 12.09 -11.28
C ALA A 255 20.21 11.43 -11.39
N GLU A 256 21.11 11.72 -10.46
CA GLU A 256 22.43 11.08 -10.39
C GLU A 256 22.32 9.57 -10.16
N VAL A 257 21.49 9.16 -9.18
CA VAL A 257 21.26 7.75 -8.85
C VAL A 257 20.61 7.01 -10.03
N VAL A 258 19.58 7.60 -10.65
CA VAL A 258 18.89 7.00 -11.80
C VAL A 258 19.84 6.77 -12.96
N ARG A 259 20.65 7.79 -13.35
CA ARG A 259 21.65 7.65 -14.42
C ARG A 259 22.69 6.58 -14.09
N ARG A 260 23.12 6.51 -12.84
CA ARG A 260 24.06 5.50 -12.38
C ARG A 260 23.50 4.10 -12.49
N ILE A 261 22.25 3.87 -12.07
CA ILE A 261 21.56 2.59 -12.22
C ILE A 261 21.35 2.26 -13.70
N ASN A 262 20.98 3.22 -14.56
CA ASN A 262 20.88 3.03 -16.01
C ASN A 262 22.21 2.51 -16.59
N SER A 263 23.35 3.02 -16.11
CA SER A 263 24.65 2.57 -16.58
C SER A 263 24.98 1.11 -16.25
N TYR A 264 24.27 0.50 -15.32
CA TYR A 264 24.42 -0.93 -14.98
C TYR A 264 23.70 -1.85 -15.99
N GLY A 265 22.63 -1.37 -16.62
CA GLY A 265 21.88 -2.11 -17.64
C GLY A 265 21.15 -3.36 -17.14
N ASN A 266 20.89 -3.46 -15.85
CA ASN A 266 20.33 -4.66 -15.22
C ASN A 266 19.02 -4.44 -14.45
N VAL A 267 18.62 -3.18 -14.21
CA VAL A 267 17.43 -2.82 -13.43
C VAL A 267 16.43 -2.08 -14.31
N HIS A 268 15.19 -2.49 -14.30
CA HIS A 268 14.08 -1.74 -14.89
C HIS A 268 13.69 -0.62 -13.93
N GLN A 269 13.82 0.64 -14.36
CA GLN A 269 13.45 1.81 -13.59
C GLN A 269 12.12 2.39 -14.06
N HIS A 270 11.21 2.55 -13.12
CA HIS A 270 9.89 3.14 -13.30
C HIS A 270 9.85 4.46 -12.52
N LEU A 271 9.71 5.58 -13.21
CA LEU A 271 9.64 6.91 -12.60
C LEU A 271 8.21 7.46 -12.64
N ASP A 272 7.79 8.14 -11.55
CA ASP A 272 6.43 8.65 -11.40
C ASP A 272 6.41 10.17 -11.30
N LEU A 273 5.44 10.78 -12.00
CA LEU A 273 5.04 12.18 -11.88
C LEU A 273 3.56 12.30 -11.53
N ILE A 274 3.20 13.35 -10.78
CA ILE A 274 1.81 13.66 -10.42
C ILE A 274 1.43 15.03 -10.98
N ALA A 275 0.47 15.04 -11.89
CA ALA A 275 -0.14 16.29 -12.41
C ALA A 275 -1.19 16.82 -11.43
N GLY A 276 -1.26 18.15 -11.29
CA GLY A 276 -2.23 18.84 -10.45
C GLY A 276 -1.79 19.06 -9.00
N LEU A 277 -0.50 18.96 -8.72
CA LEU A 277 0.08 19.34 -7.44
C LEU A 277 0.02 20.87 -7.24
N PRO A 278 0.02 21.38 -5.97
CA PRO A 278 0.06 22.79 -5.68
C PRO A 278 1.25 23.50 -6.34
N TYR A 279 1.08 24.75 -6.76
CA TYR A 279 2.11 25.58 -7.41
C TYR A 279 2.69 25.00 -8.72
N GLU A 280 2.02 24.06 -9.33
CA GLU A 280 2.42 23.47 -10.61
C GLU A 280 1.33 23.67 -11.65
N ASP A 281 1.59 24.55 -12.61
CA ASP A 281 0.76 24.77 -13.79
C ASP A 281 1.20 23.84 -14.93
N TYR A 282 0.56 23.98 -16.09
CA TYR A 282 0.85 23.15 -17.27
C TYR A 282 2.30 23.31 -17.76
N GLU A 283 2.86 24.53 -17.72
CA GLU A 283 4.22 24.79 -18.20
C GLU A 283 5.26 24.23 -17.24
N SER A 284 5.08 24.41 -15.92
CA SER A 284 5.99 23.85 -14.92
C SER A 284 5.90 22.33 -14.83
N PHE A 285 4.70 21.74 -15.04
CA PHE A 285 4.56 20.30 -15.18
C PHE A 285 5.25 19.78 -16.43
N GLY A 286 5.14 20.49 -17.57
CA GLY A 286 5.86 20.17 -18.80
C GLY A 286 7.38 20.14 -18.57
N LYS A 287 7.90 21.10 -17.81
CA LYS A 287 9.32 21.09 -17.42
C LYS A 287 9.66 19.88 -16.54
N SER A 288 8.84 19.56 -15.53
CA SER A 288 9.03 18.37 -14.71
C SER A 288 9.02 17.09 -15.54
N PHE A 289 8.15 17.02 -16.55
CA PHE A 289 8.12 15.90 -17.50
C PHE A 289 9.42 15.82 -18.31
N ASP A 290 9.89 16.92 -18.90
CA ASP A 290 11.12 16.95 -19.70
C ASP A 290 12.34 16.58 -18.86
N ASP A 291 12.46 17.11 -17.63
CA ASP A 291 13.54 16.82 -16.69
C ASP A 291 13.63 15.32 -16.38
N VAL A 292 12.46 14.65 -16.15
CA VAL A 292 12.41 13.22 -15.82
C VAL A 292 12.56 12.36 -17.07
N TYR A 293 11.96 12.76 -18.20
CA TYR A 293 12.09 12.04 -19.46
C TYR A 293 13.53 12.00 -19.96
N ALA A 294 14.31 13.08 -19.73
CA ALA A 294 15.73 13.14 -20.04
C ALA A 294 16.62 12.19 -19.21
N LEU A 295 16.05 11.54 -18.19
CA LEU A 295 16.74 10.46 -17.45
C LEU A 295 16.63 9.10 -18.14
N GLU A 296 15.83 9.00 -19.23
CA GLU A 296 15.63 7.79 -20.03
C GLU A 296 15.20 6.56 -19.19
N PRO A 297 14.13 6.69 -18.35
CA PRO A 297 13.62 5.55 -17.61
C PRO A 297 12.97 4.53 -18.57
N GLU A 298 12.99 3.25 -18.23
CA GLU A 298 12.27 2.23 -19.01
C GLU A 298 10.75 2.43 -18.96
N GLN A 299 10.24 3.04 -17.88
CA GLN A 299 8.83 3.38 -17.74
C GLN A 299 8.67 4.74 -17.05
N LEU A 300 7.83 5.60 -17.62
CA LEU A 300 7.40 6.86 -17.02
C LEU A 300 5.88 6.82 -16.83
N GLN A 301 5.44 6.95 -15.58
CA GLN A 301 4.03 6.99 -15.22
C GLN A 301 3.60 8.43 -14.89
N LEU A 302 2.52 8.86 -15.51
CA LEU A 302 1.87 10.13 -15.21
C LEU A 302 0.57 9.85 -14.44
N GLY A 303 0.54 10.23 -13.17
CA GLY A 303 -0.66 10.18 -12.35
C GLY A 303 -1.32 11.56 -12.22
N PHE A 304 -2.61 11.58 -11.86
CA PHE A 304 -3.28 12.79 -11.42
C PHE A 304 -3.36 12.82 -9.89
N LEU A 305 -3.20 13.99 -9.29
CA LEU A 305 -3.41 14.17 -7.87
C LEU A 305 -4.80 13.66 -7.46
N LYS A 306 -4.82 12.82 -6.44
CA LYS A 306 -6.05 12.31 -5.82
C LYS A 306 -6.11 12.84 -4.41
N VAL A 307 -7.17 13.59 -4.10
CA VAL A 307 -7.44 14.05 -2.73
C VAL A 307 -8.11 12.89 -1.99
N LEU A 308 -7.33 12.24 -1.14
CA LEU A 308 -7.76 11.06 -0.39
C LEU A 308 -8.30 11.45 0.98
N LYS A 309 -9.29 10.70 1.47
CA LYS A 309 -9.84 10.91 2.82
C LYS A 309 -8.76 10.72 3.87
N GLY A 310 -8.56 11.72 4.73
CA GLY A 310 -7.57 11.68 5.81
C GLY A 310 -6.18 12.24 5.45
N SER A 311 -5.90 12.55 4.15
CA SER A 311 -4.66 13.24 3.74
C SER A 311 -4.75 14.75 3.96
#